data_ff059e078432f78f21850d9def046394
#
_entry.id   ff059e078432f78f21850d9def046394
#
_cell.length_a   1.000
_cell.length_b   1.000
_cell.length_c   1.000
_cell.angle_alpha   90.00
_cell.angle_beta   90.00
_cell.angle_gamma   90.00
#
_symmetry.space_group_name_H-M   'P 1'
#
loop_
_entity.id
_entity.type
_entity.pdbx_description
1 polymer ?
#
loop_
_entity_poly.entity_id
_entity_poly.type
_entity_poly.pdbx_seq_one_letter_code
_entity_poly.pdbx_strand_id
1 'polypeptide(L)'
;MLKTNIKVNIDDIGGKVAKEDERYVVKDNAFGNKLILSSTLLEPNKSTSGHFHNGQEEVYLFVRGNGEMELDSERFEVKAGDIINIEDGVFHRVYNTNDNAQLYFVCVFDGGSTARENHNKIKD
;
A
#
# COMPACT_ATOMS: atom_id res chain seq x y z
N MET A 1 -6.29 0.69 29.88
CA MET A 1 -7.20 0.42 28.74
C MET A 1 -6.48 0.70 27.41
N LEU A 2 -6.61 -0.22 26.46
CA LEU A 2 -6.01 -0.01 25.14
C LEU A 2 -6.82 1.00 24.35
N LYS A 3 -6.11 1.80 23.53
CA LYS A 3 -6.76 2.69 22.58
C LYS A 3 -7.45 1.86 21.50
N THR A 4 -8.51 2.40 20.92
CA THR A 4 -9.15 1.83 19.75
C THR A 4 -8.13 1.74 18.62
N ASN A 5 -8.09 0.61 17.92
CA ASN A 5 -7.19 0.37 16.79
C ASN A 5 -5.72 0.18 17.15
N ILE A 6 -5.38 0.07 18.45
CA ILE A 6 -4.00 -0.22 18.82
C ILE A 6 -3.60 -1.66 18.46
N LYS A 7 -4.59 -2.51 18.31
CA LYS A 7 -4.38 -3.89 17.85
C LYS A 7 -5.38 -4.17 16.73
N VAL A 8 -4.87 -4.50 15.56
CA VAL A 8 -5.68 -4.84 14.39
C VAL A 8 -5.15 -6.12 13.79
N ASN A 9 -5.87 -6.69 12.85
CA ASN A 9 -5.47 -7.90 12.16
C ASN A 9 -4.92 -7.52 10.78
N ILE A 10 -3.94 -8.28 10.29
CA ILE A 10 -3.34 -7.98 8.99
C ILE A 10 -4.36 -8.11 7.85
N ASP A 11 -5.39 -8.94 8.03
CA ASP A 11 -6.44 -9.10 7.00
C ASP A 11 -7.47 -7.97 7.02
N ASP A 12 -7.50 -7.19 8.09
CA ASP A 12 -8.39 -6.02 8.20
C ASP A 12 -7.76 -5.04 9.18
N ILE A 13 -7.03 -4.11 8.65
CA ILE A 13 -6.29 -3.15 9.46
C ILE A 13 -7.17 -2.04 10.04
N GLY A 14 -8.47 -2.01 9.69
CA GLY A 14 -9.34 -0.91 10.10
C GLY A 14 -9.00 0.37 9.36
N GLY A 15 -9.35 1.49 9.98
CA GLY A 15 -9.07 2.79 9.39
C GLY A 15 -10.16 3.26 8.46
N LYS A 16 -9.83 4.21 7.60
CA LYS A 16 -10.77 4.85 6.69
C LYS A 16 -10.38 4.58 5.25
N VAL A 17 -11.40 4.47 4.40
CA VAL A 17 -11.16 4.35 2.95
C VAL A 17 -10.52 5.64 2.47
N ALA A 18 -9.30 5.54 1.96
CA ALA A 18 -8.56 6.67 1.41
C ALA A 18 -8.81 6.82 -0.09
N LYS A 19 -9.04 5.72 -0.78
CA LYS A 19 -9.31 5.72 -2.21
C LYS A 19 -10.04 4.43 -2.58
N GLU A 20 -11.04 4.57 -3.46
CA GLU A 20 -11.80 3.41 -3.93
C GLU A 20 -12.31 3.66 -5.34
N ASP A 21 -12.09 2.71 -6.23
CA ASP A 21 -12.66 2.70 -7.56
C ASP A 21 -12.78 1.23 -8.01
N GLU A 22 -13.05 0.99 -9.30
CA GLU A 22 -13.23 -0.38 -9.80
C GLU A 22 -11.95 -1.21 -9.77
N ARG A 23 -10.80 -0.58 -9.58
CA ARG A 23 -9.50 -1.27 -9.54
C ARG A 23 -9.17 -1.76 -8.14
N TYR A 24 -9.40 -0.93 -7.11
CA TYR A 24 -8.90 -1.24 -5.77
C TYR A 24 -9.58 -0.42 -4.70
N VAL A 25 -9.39 -0.89 -3.47
CA VAL A 25 -9.78 -0.16 -2.26
C VAL A 25 -8.50 0.04 -1.43
N VAL A 26 -8.21 1.28 -1.08
CA VAL A 26 -7.11 1.63 -0.20
C VAL A 26 -7.69 2.15 1.11
N LYS A 27 -7.24 1.58 2.22
CA LYS A 27 -7.60 2.05 3.55
C LYS A 27 -6.35 2.53 4.26
N ASP A 28 -6.48 3.62 5.00
CA ASP A 28 -5.40 4.15 5.84
C ASP A 28 -5.80 4.09 7.30
N ASN A 29 -4.93 3.53 8.11
CA ASN A 29 -5.09 3.50 9.56
C ASN A 29 -3.97 4.32 10.19
N ALA A 30 -4.33 5.42 10.82
CA ALA A 30 -3.41 6.40 11.41
C ALA A 30 -3.50 6.38 12.93
N PHE A 31 -3.43 5.20 13.54
CA PHE A 31 -3.54 5.11 14.99
C PHE A 31 -2.28 5.60 15.73
N GLY A 32 -1.16 5.71 15.05
CA GLY A 32 0.06 6.29 15.60
C GLY A 32 0.18 7.77 15.27
N ASN A 33 1.23 8.40 15.77
CA ASN A 33 1.49 9.82 15.51
C ASN A 33 2.22 10.06 14.18
N LYS A 34 3.08 9.14 13.78
CA LYS A 34 3.92 9.31 12.60
C LYS A 34 3.69 8.24 11.57
N LEU A 35 3.55 7.00 11.99
CA LEU A 35 3.41 5.89 11.06
C LEU A 35 1.96 5.71 10.64
N ILE A 36 1.78 5.55 9.35
CA ILE A 36 0.49 5.21 8.76
C ILE A 36 0.57 3.78 8.27
N LEU A 37 -0.43 3.00 8.65
CA LEU A 37 -0.61 1.65 8.13
C LEU A 37 -1.67 1.74 7.04
N SER A 38 -1.38 1.21 5.86
CA SER A 38 -2.28 1.28 4.73
C SER A 38 -2.50 -0.11 4.16
N SER A 39 -3.69 -0.41 3.68
CA SER A 39 -3.96 -1.67 3.00
C SER A 39 -4.54 -1.40 1.62
N THR A 40 -4.24 -2.29 0.68
CA THR A 40 -4.77 -2.23 -0.68
C THR A 40 -5.31 -3.59 -1.06
N LEU A 41 -6.56 -3.62 -1.49
CA LEU A 41 -7.20 -4.79 -2.06
C LEU A 41 -7.37 -4.51 -3.56
N LEU A 42 -6.59 -5.20 -4.37
CA LEU A 42 -6.47 -4.94 -5.81
C LEU A 42 -7.19 -6.04 -6.59
N GLU A 43 -8.11 -5.63 -7.45
CA GLU A 43 -8.95 -6.55 -8.20
C GLU A 43 -8.16 -7.27 -9.30
N PRO A 44 -8.67 -8.42 -9.79
CA PRO A 44 -7.99 -9.17 -10.85
C PRO A 44 -7.73 -8.34 -12.09
N ASN A 45 -6.57 -8.53 -12.68
CA ASN A 45 -6.15 -7.86 -13.93
C ASN A 45 -6.08 -6.34 -13.85
N LYS A 46 -6.03 -5.80 -12.64
CA LYS A 46 -5.92 -4.35 -12.44
C LYS A 46 -4.55 -3.99 -11.91
N SER A 47 -4.23 -2.73 -11.99
CA SER A 47 -2.99 -2.21 -11.41
C SER A 47 -3.30 -0.98 -10.57
N THR A 48 -2.44 -0.72 -9.60
CA THR A 48 -2.50 0.55 -8.87
C THR A 48 -2.00 1.66 -9.77
N SER A 49 -2.27 2.88 -9.39
CA SER A 49 -1.65 4.03 -10.03
C SER A 49 -0.17 4.05 -9.68
N GLY A 50 0.65 4.35 -10.66
CA GLY A 50 2.07 4.51 -10.38
C GLY A 50 2.33 5.85 -9.74
N HIS A 51 3.23 5.89 -8.76
CA HIS A 51 3.58 7.16 -8.12
C HIS A 51 4.94 7.07 -7.47
N PHE A 52 5.47 8.22 -7.12
CA PHE A 52 6.65 8.36 -6.27
C PHE A 52 6.40 9.55 -5.35
N HIS A 53 7.17 9.64 -4.27
CA HIS A 53 7.04 10.76 -3.35
C HIS A 53 8.40 11.07 -2.73
N ASN A 54 8.56 12.31 -2.33
CA ASN A 54 9.80 12.82 -1.76
C ASN A 54 9.71 12.87 -0.23
N GLY A 55 10.79 12.49 0.43
CA GLY A 55 10.88 12.53 1.88
C GLY A 55 10.14 11.41 2.57
N GLN A 56 9.85 10.34 1.87
CA GLN A 56 9.06 9.25 2.43
C GLN A 56 9.53 7.91 1.90
N GLU A 57 9.82 7.01 2.83
CA GLU A 57 10.06 5.60 2.52
C GLU A 57 8.79 4.83 2.78
N GLU A 58 8.66 3.66 2.15
CA GLU A 58 7.56 2.74 2.40
C GLU A 58 8.06 1.31 2.47
N VAL A 59 7.35 0.49 3.25
CA VAL A 59 7.55 -0.96 3.24
C VAL A 59 6.22 -1.59 2.84
N TYR A 60 6.27 -2.45 1.83
CA TYR A 60 5.12 -3.22 1.37
C TYR A 60 5.25 -4.66 1.85
N LEU A 61 4.16 -5.20 2.39
CA LEU A 61 4.07 -6.58 2.84
C LEU A 61 2.92 -7.24 2.07
N PHE A 62 3.25 -8.20 1.22
CA PHE A 62 2.23 -8.89 0.42
C PHE A 62 1.64 -10.01 1.27
N VAL A 63 0.31 -10.02 1.39
CA VAL A 63 -0.40 -10.88 2.35
C VAL A 63 -1.11 -12.03 1.66
N ARG A 64 -1.81 -11.77 0.56
CA ARG A 64 -2.56 -12.79 -0.18
C ARG A 64 -2.45 -12.53 -1.67
N GLY A 65 -2.38 -13.61 -2.43
CA GLY A 65 -2.31 -13.52 -3.88
C GLY A 65 -0.90 -13.40 -4.40
N ASN A 66 -0.81 -13.11 -5.68
CA ASN A 66 0.48 -12.89 -6.34
C ASN A 66 0.27 -11.92 -7.50
N GLY A 67 1.35 -11.30 -7.92
CA GLY A 67 1.32 -10.34 -9.02
C GLY A 67 2.71 -9.89 -9.36
N GLU A 68 2.82 -8.64 -9.76
CA GLU A 68 4.10 -8.03 -10.10
C GLU A 68 4.20 -6.63 -9.50
N MET A 69 5.41 -6.21 -9.25
CA MET A 69 5.69 -4.88 -8.76
C MET A 69 6.74 -4.22 -9.65
N GLU A 70 6.57 -2.94 -9.87
CA GLU A 70 7.50 -2.12 -10.63
C GLU A 70 8.17 -1.13 -9.68
N LEU A 71 9.50 -1.10 -9.70
CA LEU A 71 10.31 -0.11 -8.98
C LEU A 71 11.23 0.55 -9.99
N ASP A 72 11.02 1.83 -10.27
CA ASP A 72 11.72 2.57 -11.32
C ASP A 72 11.66 1.79 -12.64
N SER A 73 12.79 1.30 -13.13
CA SER A 73 12.86 0.58 -14.40
C SER A 73 12.77 -0.93 -14.26
N GLU A 74 12.65 -1.45 -13.04
CA GLU A 74 12.61 -2.89 -12.81
C GLU A 74 11.18 -3.35 -12.53
N ARG A 75 10.85 -4.53 -13.04
CA ARG A 75 9.57 -5.16 -12.79
C ARG A 75 9.82 -6.62 -12.42
N PHE A 76 9.20 -7.08 -11.35
CA PHE A 76 9.47 -8.42 -10.81
C PHE A 76 8.21 -9.00 -10.14
N GLU A 77 8.22 -10.31 -9.97
CA GLU A 77 7.10 -11.01 -9.34
C GLU A 77 7.07 -10.80 -7.84
N VAL A 78 5.86 -10.74 -7.29
CA VAL A 78 5.63 -10.69 -5.85
C VAL A 78 4.53 -11.69 -5.50
N LYS A 79 4.58 -12.20 -4.29
CA LYS A 79 3.59 -13.15 -3.78
C LYS A 79 3.46 -13.01 -2.27
N ALA A 80 2.47 -13.66 -1.71
CA ALA A 80 2.22 -13.65 -0.26
C ALA A 80 3.49 -13.99 0.49
N GLY A 81 3.82 -13.17 1.46
CA GLY A 81 5.02 -13.29 2.28
C GLY A 81 6.17 -12.40 1.86
N ASP A 82 6.13 -11.83 0.67
CA ASP A 82 7.20 -10.94 0.21
C ASP A 82 7.11 -9.58 0.89
N ILE A 83 8.27 -9.04 1.21
CA ILE A 83 8.41 -7.70 1.81
C ILE A 83 9.31 -6.88 0.91
N ILE A 84 8.81 -5.72 0.49
CA ILE A 84 9.53 -4.84 -0.43
C ILE A 84 9.76 -3.50 0.26
N ASN A 85 11.01 -3.09 0.32
CA ASN A 85 11.37 -1.76 0.83
C ASN A 85 11.47 -0.79 -0.33
N ILE A 86 10.74 0.31 -0.26
CA ILE A 86 10.71 1.32 -1.30
C ILE A 86 11.41 2.56 -0.78
N GLU A 87 12.56 2.85 -1.34
CA GLU A 87 13.34 4.01 -0.94
C GLU A 87 12.66 5.31 -1.39
N ASP A 88 13.02 6.38 -0.70
CA ASP A 88 12.55 7.72 -1.02
C ASP A 88 12.78 8.06 -2.49
N GLY A 89 11.74 8.55 -3.14
CA GLY A 89 11.83 9.01 -4.53
C GLY A 89 11.70 7.91 -5.58
N VAL A 90 11.56 6.66 -5.19
CA VAL A 90 11.46 5.55 -6.16
C VAL A 90 10.03 5.44 -6.68
N PHE A 91 9.88 5.44 -7.99
CA PHE A 91 8.59 5.17 -8.63
C PHE A 91 8.17 3.74 -8.36
N HIS A 92 6.92 3.54 -7.98
CA HIS A 92 6.42 2.19 -7.71
C HIS A 92 4.98 2.02 -8.18
N ARG A 93 4.66 0.79 -8.55
CA ARG A 93 3.35 0.41 -9.04
C ARG A 93 3.17 -1.10 -8.86
N VAL A 94 1.96 -1.52 -8.52
CA VAL A 94 1.65 -2.94 -8.33
C VAL A 94 0.63 -3.38 -9.37
N TYR A 95 0.84 -4.58 -9.90
CA TYR A 95 -0.02 -5.18 -10.92
C TYR A 95 -0.57 -6.51 -10.38
N ASN A 96 -1.88 -6.66 -10.40
CA ASN A 96 -2.47 -7.97 -10.16
C ASN A 96 -2.62 -8.68 -11.50
N THR A 97 -1.77 -9.66 -11.74
CA THR A 97 -1.73 -10.38 -12.99
C THR A 97 -2.62 -11.62 -13.01
N ASN A 98 -3.38 -11.87 -11.95
CA ASN A 98 -4.32 -12.98 -11.90
C ASN A 98 -5.63 -12.61 -12.58
N ASP A 99 -6.29 -13.61 -13.16
CA ASP A 99 -7.56 -13.42 -13.83
C ASP A 99 -8.75 -13.45 -12.87
N ASN A 100 -8.62 -14.13 -11.73
CA ASN A 100 -9.77 -14.43 -10.89
C ASN A 100 -9.50 -14.30 -9.38
N ALA A 101 -8.35 -13.81 -8.99
CA ALA A 101 -8.02 -13.69 -7.56
C ALA A 101 -7.56 -12.27 -7.25
N GLN A 102 -7.98 -11.76 -6.12
CA GLN A 102 -7.54 -10.46 -5.61
C GLN A 102 -6.12 -10.54 -5.08
N LEU A 103 -5.42 -9.42 -5.12
CA LEU A 103 -4.10 -9.25 -4.52
C LEU A 103 -4.24 -8.29 -3.35
N TYR A 104 -3.82 -8.72 -2.17
CA TYR A 104 -3.95 -7.91 -0.96
C TYR A 104 -2.58 -7.68 -0.36
N PHE A 105 -2.26 -6.43 -0.10
CA PHE A 105 -1.01 -6.06 0.54
C PHE A 105 -1.20 -4.90 1.51
N VAL A 106 -0.26 -4.80 2.43
CA VAL A 106 -0.26 -3.79 3.49
C VAL A 106 1.03 -3.01 3.36
N CYS A 107 0.99 -1.72 3.60
CA CYS A 107 2.21 -0.93 3.61
C CYS A 107 2.26 -0.03 4.83
N VAL A 108 3.49 0.35 5.20
CA VAL A 108 3.77 1.26 6.30
C VAL A 108 4.62 2.39 5.77
N PHE A 109 4.25 3.61 6.09
CA PHE A 109 5.03 4.78 5.70
C PHE A 109 4.96 5.85 6.79
N ASP A 110 5.93 6.75 6.76
CA ASP A 110 5.94 7.89 7.69
C ASP A 110 4.89 8.89 7.22
N GLY A 111 3.84 9.00 8.00
CA GLY A 111 2.71 9.84 7.66
C GLY A 111 2.68 11.16 8.40
N GLY A 112 3.82 11.65 8.91
CA GLY A 112 3.89 12.99 9.48
C GLY A 112 3.22 13.98 8.55
N SER A 113 2.71 15.09 9.05
CA SER A 113 1.80 15.96 8.30
C SER A 113 2.24 16.25 6.86
N THR A 114 3.51 16.62 6.68
CA THR A 114 4.03 16.95 5.35
C THR A 114 4.16 15.73 4.45
N ALA A 115 4.69 14.65 5.00
CA ALA A 115 4.86 13.41 4.23
C ALA A 115 3.52 12.84 3.79
N ARG A 116 2.52 12.88 4.68
CA ARG A 116 1.19 12.40 4.35
C ARG A 116 0.54 13.24 3.25
N GLU A 117 0.69 14.54 3.31
CA GLU A 117 0.18 15.42 2.27
C GLU A 117 0.82 15.12 0.93
N ASN A 118 2.14 14.91 0.91
CA ASN A 118 2.85 14.57 -0.32
C ASN A 118 2.38 13.24 -0.88
N HIS A 119 2.21 12.24 -0.02
CA HIS A 119 1.71 10.94 -0.44
C HIS A 119 0.33 11.05 -1.09
N ASN A 120 -0.56 11.81 -0.48
CA ASN A 120 -1.92 11.96 -0.99
C ASN A 120 -1.98 12.77 -2.28
N LYS A 121 -1.06 13.68 -2.50
CA LYS A 121 -1.02 14.51 -3.71
C LYS A 121 -0.48 13.76 -4.92
N ILE A 122 0.42 12.82 -4.71
CA ILE A 122 1.13 12.16 -5.81
C ILE A 122 0.31 11.03 -6.42
N LYS A 123 -0.53 10.40 -5.63
CA LYS A 123 -1.33 9.31 -6.18
C LYS A 123 -2.44 9.88 -7.06
N ASP A 124 -2.67 9.27 -8.15
CA ASP A 124 -3.65 9.70 -9.12
C ASP A 124 -5.05 9.20 -8.84
#